data_d32400ee8bce7d42d99d898435045e59
#
_entry.id   d32400ee8bce7d42d99d898435045e59
#
_cell.length_a   1.000
_cell.length_b   1.000
_cell.length_c   1.000
_cell.angle_alpha   90.00
_cell.angle_beta   90.00
_cell.angle_gamma   90.00
#
_symmetry.space_group_name_H-M   'P 1'
#
loop_
_entity.id
_entity.type
_entity.pdbx_description
1 polymer ?
#
loop_
_entity_poly.entity_id
_entity_poly.type
_entity_poly.pdbx_seq_one_letter_code
_entity_poly.pdbx_strand_id
1 'polypeptide(L)'
;MWDLTAHLPAAGVPCDMLCAMLPEDVPDKPHESYARSTPEALVLELPGGGRVFCVKAWAKKAATMLSPAMVRWLQRHAGEYDIIHIHHPDPMAALSLRLSGYKGKVVLHWHSDILSQKLLLALYRPLQSWLLGRADRIVGTTPVYVRESPWLQDYQKKCTFVPIGITGMPKADGTALRKRYPCEVMVLSVGRLVPYKGYRYLVEAAALLPDDWKVVIGGSGPLQEELQGQITSLGLEGKVIMPGYLADNQLPAWFAACDVFVLGSIMKTEAFGIVQIEAMSCGKPVVTTRIPGSGTSWVNAEGESGLTVAPEDAPALAAALQEAAARREQLGEGARNRFLRLFTTEKMIEKIKEIYEEL
;
A
#
# COMPACT_ATOMS: atom_id res chain seq x y z
N MET A 1 1.81 -6.05 7.44
CA MET A 1 1.97 -7.20 8.38
C MET A 1 3.41 -7.34 8.82
N TRP A 2 4.36 -7.49 7.89
CA TRP A 2 5.78 -7.60 8.23
C TRP A 2 6.25 -6.52 9.21
N ASP A 3 5.96 -5.24 8.92
CA ASP A 3 6.37 -4.12 9.78
C ASP A 3 5.77 -4.18 11.18
N LEU A 4 4.52 -4.66 11.33
CA LEU A 4 3.93 -4.85 12.67
C LEU A 4 4.70 -5.92 13.46
N THR A 5 4.95 -7.08 12.84
CA THR A 5 5.69 -8.17 13.48
C THR A 5 7.14 -7.80 13.80
N ALA A 6 7.76 -6.98 12.96
CA ALA A 6 9.15 -6.53 13.17
C ALA A 6 9.30 -5.46 14.27
N HIS A 7 8.27 -4.60 14.48
CA HIS A 7 8.43 -3.42 15.34
C HIS A 7 7.59 -3.45 16.63
N LEU A 8 6.46 -4.17 16.67
CA LEU A 8 5.65 -4.28 17.88
C LEU A 8 6.41 -4.86 19.09
N PRO A 9 7.28 -5.90 18.93
CA PRO A 9 8.04 -6.42 20.06
C PRO A 9 8.97 -5.38 20.69
N ALA A 10 9.61 -4.53 19.88
CA ALA A 10 10.42 -3.41 20.38
C ALA A 10 9.60 -2.34 21.12
N ALA A 11 8.29 -2.24 20.81
CA ALA A 11 7.33 -1.38 21.52
C ALA A 11 6.72 -2.07 22.77
N GLY A 12 7.19 -3.26 23.15
CA GLY A 12 6.73 -4.00 24.32
C GLY A 12 5.50 -4.88 24.09
N VAL A 13 5.12 -5.13 22.84
CA VAL A 13 3.99 -6.00 22.45
C VAL A 13 4.52 -7.20 21.70
N PRO A 14 4.65 -8.40 22.33
CA PRO A 14 5.02 -9.62 21.62
C PRO A 14 4.09 -9.86 20.43
N CYS A 15 4.64 -10.09 19.26
CA CYS A 15 3.87 -10.21 18.02
C CYS A 15 4.47 -11.26 17.09
N ASP A 16 3.64 -12.21 16.69
CA ASP A 16 3.98 -13.22 15.70
C ASP A 16 3.09 -13.07 14.46
N MET A 17 3.59 -13.50 13.31
CA MET A 17 2.85 -13.53 12.06
C MET A 17 2.64 -14.97 11.60
N LEU A 18 1.40 -15.33 11.26
CA LEU A 18 1.08 -16.56 10.58
C LEU A 18 0.79 -16.29 9.10
N CYS A 19 1.51 -16.94 8.21
CA CYS A 19 1.28 -16.87 6.77
C CYS A 19 1.33 -18.26 6.13
N ALA A 20 0.87 -18.37 4.87
CA ALA A 20 0.94 -19.59 4.10
C ALA A 20 1.81 -19.37 2.86
N MET A 21 2.63 -20.35 2.50
CA MET A 21 3.51 -20.34 1.35
C MET A 21 3.33 -21.61 0.52
N LEU A 22 3.43 -21.50 -0.80
CA LEU A 22 3.56 -22.66 -1.66
C LEU A 22 4.97 -23.27 -1.49
N PRO A 23 5.12 -24.60 -1.67
CA PRO A 23 6.42 -25.25 -1.55
C PRO A 23 7.51 -24.66 -2.44
N GLU A 24 7.14 -24.23 -3.65
CA GLU A 24 8.04 -23.58 -4.62
C GLU A 24 8.44 -22.16 -4.23
N ASP A 25 7.68 -21.49 -3.38
CA ASP A 25 7.98 -20.13 -2.89
C ASP A 25 8.87 -20.14 -1.63
N VAL A 26 9.11 -21.34 -1.05
CA VAL A 26 10.03 -21.49 0.07
C VAL A 26 11.45 -21.28 -0.44
N PRO A 27 12.21 -20.29 0.05
CA PRO A 27 13.58 -20.07 -0.40
C PRO A 27 14.42 -21.35 -0.21
N ASP A 28 15.15 -21.78 -1.24
CA ASP A 28 16.07 -22.94 -1.18
C ASP A 28 17.15 -22.78 -0.10
N LYS A 29 17.48 -21.53 0.22
CA LYS A 29 18.30 -21.13 1.37
C LYS A 29 17.59 -19.99 2.08
N PRO A 30 16.77 -20.25 3.12
CA PRO A 30 16.41 -19.20 4.06
C PRO A 30 17.73 -18.58 4.55
N HIS A 31 17.79 -17.25 4.59
CA HIS A 31 18.98 -16.52 5.10
C HIS A 31 19.43 -17.24 6.37
N GLU A 32 20.61 -17.87 6.32
CA GLU A 32 21.02 -18.99 7.19
C GLU A 32 21.01 -18.69 8.70
N SER A 33 20.83 -17.44 9.09
CA SER A 33 20.92 -17.02 10.50
C SER A 33 19.61 -16.99 11.27
N TYR A 34 18.42 -17.10 10.62
CA TYR A 34 17.15 -16.81 11.31
C TYR A 34 15.99 -17.77 11.00
N ALA A 35 16.18 -18.84 10.23
CA ALA A 35 15.12 -19.77 9.88
C ALA A 35 15.33 -21.17 10.51
N ARG A 36 14.30 -21.69 11.16
CA ARG A 36 14.25 -23.08 11.60
C ARG A 36 13.01 -23.78 11.05
N SER A 37 13.17 -25.02 10.61
CA SER A 37 12.04 -25.84 10.20
C SER A 37 11.49 -26.60 11.40
N THR A 38 10.17 -26.58 11.54
CA THR A 38 9.42 -27.42 12.48
C THR A 38 8.50 -28.37 11.69
N PRO A 39 7.93 -29.41 12.29
CA PRO A 39 6.97 -30.28 11.61
C PRO A 39 5.72 -29.54 11.09
N GLU A 40 5.41 -28.37 11.63
CA GLU A 40 4.19 -27.63 11.35
C GLU A 40 4.41 -26.39 10.48
N ALA A 41 5.58 -25.74 10.58
CA ALA A 41 5.87 -24.47 9.88
C ALA A 41 7.37 -24.25 9.71
N LEU A 42 7.74 -23.49 8.70
CA LEU A 42 9.02 -22.77 8.66
C LEU A 42 8.89 -21.54 9.57
N VAL A 43 9.81 -21.36 10.51
CA VAL A 43 9.81 -20.24 11.45
C VAL A 43 10.97 -19.31 11.12
N LEU A 44 10.65 -18.04 10.87
CA LEU A 44 11.65 -16.97 10.67
C LEU A 44 11.63 -16.09 11.93
N GLU A 45 12.80 -15.84 12.51
CA GLU A 45 12.95 -14.93 13.64
C GLU A 45 13.36 -13.55 13.11
N LEU A 46 12.62 -12.50 13.47
CA LEU A 46 12.88 -11.15 13.02
C LEU A 46 13.81 -10.42 14.01
N PRO A 47 14.65 -9.49 13.55
CA PRO A 47 15.59 -8.75 14.41
C PRO A 47 14.93 -8.05 15.62
N GLY A 48 13.65 -7.68 15.50
CA GLY A 48 12.87 -7.07 16.59
C GLY A 48 12.30 -8.05 17.63
N GLY A 49 12.51 -9.37 17.46
CA GLY A 49 12.02 -10.41 18.36
C GLY A 49 10.67 -11.04 17.97
N GLY A 50 10.04 -10.55 16.90
CA GLY A 50 8.84 -11.18 16.33
C GLY A 50 9.17 -12.45 15.54
N ARG A 51 8.22 -13.37 15.42
CA ARG A 51 8.38 -14.62 14.67
C ARG A 51 7.39 -14.67 13.51
N VAL A 52 7.81 -15.24 12.39
CA VAL A 52 6.94 -15.51 11.23
C VAL A 52 6.81 -17.02 11.07
N PHE A 53 5.60 -17.51 11.21
CA PHE A 53 5.24 -18.91 10.99
C PHE A 53 4.70 -19.08 9.57
N CYS A 54 5.49 -19.70 8.70
CA CYS A 54 5.11 -19.98 7.32
C CYS A 54 4.62 -21.42 7.22
N VAL A 55 3.31 -21.61 7.09
CA VAL A 55 2.70 -22.93 6.93
C VAL A 55 2.51 -23.27 5.44
N LYS A 56 2.45 -24.58 5.13
CA LYS A 56 2.30 -25.06 3.76
C LYS A 56 0.93 -24.69 3.18
N ALA A 57 0.92 -24.06 2.01
CA ALA A 57 -0.26 -23.96 1.15
C ALA A 57 -0.32 -25.11 0.13
N TRP A 58 -1.52 -25.49 -0.29
CA TRP A 58 -1.74 -26.47 -1.35
C TRP A 58 -1.80 -25.83 -2.73
N ALA A 59 -2.39 -24.64 -2.81
CA ALA A 59 -2.56 -23.91 -4.04
C ALA A 59 -2.78 -22.41 -3.78
N LYS A 60 -2.56 -21.60 -4.80
CA LYS A 60 -2.96 -20.18 -4.84
C LYS A 60 -4.10 -20.01 -5.84
N LYS A 61 -5.22 -19.47 -5.39
CA LYS A 61 -6.38 -19.19 -6.26
C LYS A 61 -6.95 -17.81 -5.94
N ALA A 62 -7.15 -17.01 -6.97
CA ALA A 62 -7.72 -15.65 -6.84
C ALA A 62 -7.01 -14.80 -5.77
N ALA A 63 -5.69 -14.81 -5.75
CA ALA A 63 -4.80 -14.18 -4.77
C ALA A 63 -4.89 -14.72 -3.33
N THR A 64 -5.65 -15.80 -3.09
CA THR A 64 -5.76 -16.46 -1.76
C THR A 64 -4.93 -17.73 -1.74
N MET A 65 -4.12 -17.92 -0.69
CA MET A 65 -3.41 -19.15 -0.41
C MET A 65 -4.35 -20.15 0.27
N LEU A 66 -4.60 -21.30 -0.35
CA LEU A 66 -5.42 -22.36 0.23
C LEU A 66 -4.55 -23.25 1.12
N SER A 67 -4.72 -23.13 2.45
CA SER A 67 -3.86 -23.77 3.43
C SER A 67 -4.65 -24.42 4.58
N PRO A 68 -4.99 -25.71 4.49
CA PRO A 68 -5.50 -26.45 5.64
C PRO A 68 -4.50 -26.52 6.80
N ALA A 69 -3.21 -26.37 6.52
CA ALA A 69 -2.19 -26.28 7.57
C ALA A 69 -2.38 -25.05 8.45
N MET A 70 -2.80 -23.90 7.88
CA MET A 70 -3.12 -22.68 8.64
C MET A 70 -4.27 -22.90 9.63
N VAL A 71 -5.32 -23.63 9.22
CA VAL A 71 -6.43 -23.99 10.11
C VAL A 71 -5.93 -24.84 11.29
N ARG A 72 -5.17 -25.91 11.00
CA ARG A 72 -4.65 -26.81 12.03
C ARG A 72 -3.68 -26.10 12.99
N TRP A 73 -2.82 -25.25 12.46
CA TRP A 73 -1.89 -24.45 13.25
C TRP A 73 -2.68 -23.55 14.22
N LEU A 74 -3.65 -22.82 13.72
CA LEU A 74 -4.44 -21.92 14.53
C LEU A 74 -5.31 -22.67 15.57
N GLN A 75 -5.83 -23.85 15.23
CA GLN A 75 -6.55 -24.71 16.19
C GLN A 75 -5.69 -25.12 17.40
N ARG A 76 -4.38 -25.30 17.19
CA ARG A 76 -3.45 -25.72 18.25
C ARG A 76 -2.88 -24.56 19.04
N HIS A 77 -2.62 -23.44 18.39
CA HIS A 77 -1.82 -22.34 18.95
C HIS A 77 -2.62 -21.06 19.23
N ALA A 78 -3.87 -20.93 18.77
CA ALA A 78 -4.63 -19.71 18.97
C ALA A 78 -4.80 -19.33 20.45
N GLY A 79 -4.88 -20.32 21.35
CA GLY A 79 -4.97 -20.09 22.78
C GLY A 79 -3.71 -19.51 23.45
N GLU A 80 -2.59 -19.42 22.73
CA GLU A 80 -1.34 -18.82 23.20
C GLU A 80 -1.34 -17.28 23.00
N TYR A 81 -2.36 -16.73 22.33
CA TYR A 81 -2.45 -15.33 21.96
C TYR A 81 -3.69 -14.67 22.56
N ASP A 82 -3.53 -13.49 23.14
CA ASP A 82 -4.62 -12.68 23.68
C ASP A 82 -5.43 -12.02 22.55
N ILE A 83 -4.75 -11.64 21.46
CA ILE A 83 -5.32 -10.93 20.31
C ILE A 83 -4.92 -11.64 19.01
N ILE A 84 -5.90 -11.88 18.14
CA ILE A 84 -5.64 -12.27 16.75
C ILE A 84 -6.00 -11.07 15.85
N HIS A 85 -4.98 -10.57 15.13
CA HIS A 85 -5.12 -9.45 14.18
C HIS A 85 -5.15 -9.98 12.75
N ILE A 86 -6.31 -9.86 12.09
CA ILE A 86 -6.52 -10.34 10.71
C ILE A 86 -6.45 -9.17 9.74
N HIS A 87 -5.71 -9.35 8.65
CA HIS A 87 -5.63 -8.39 7.56
C HIS A 87 -6.57 -8.80 6.42
N HIS A 88 -7.63 -8.03 6.18
CA HIS A 88 -8.61 -8.24 5.12
C HIS A 88 -8.20 -7.49 3.83
N PRO A 89 -8.36 -8.08 2.63
CA PRO A 89 -9.05 -9.33 2.34
C PRO A 89 -8.14 -10.56 2.40
N ASP A 90 -8.42 -11.48 3.31
CA ASP A 90 -7.85 -12.82 3.34
C ASP A 90 -8.94 -13.84 3.75
N PRO A 91 -9.61 -14.50 2.78
CA PRO A 91 -10.62 -15.50 3.05
C PRO A 91 -10.09 -16.71 3.84
N MET A 92 -8.81 -17.08 3.65
CA MET A 92 -8.22 -18.22 4.36
C MET A 92 -7.98 -17.91 5.84
N ALA A 93 -7.49 -16.71 6.16
CA ALA A 93 -7.35 -16.26 7.54
C ALA A 93 -8.70 -16.20 8.26
N ALA A 94 -9.74 -15.66 7.59
CA ALA A 94 -11.10 -15.63 8.13
C ALA A 94 -11.66 -17.04 8.42
N LEU A 95 -11.46 -17.99 7.49
CA LEU A 95 -11.86 -19.38 7.66
C LEU A 95 -11.10 -20.06 8.79
N SER A 96 -9.80 -19.84 8.86
CA SER A 96 -8.94 -20.40 9.89
C SER A 96 -9.34 -19.92 11.28
N LEU A 97 -9.62 -18.62 11.44
CA LEU A 97 -10.15 -18.08 12.68
C LEU A 97 -11.48 -18.74 13.07
N ARG A 98 -12.41 -18.85 12.11
CA ARG A 98 -13.73 -19.45 12.37
C ARG A 98 -13.62 -20.90 12.84
N LEU A 99 -12.75 -21.69 12.21
CA LEU A 99 -12.57 -23.11 12.50
C LEU A 99 -11.65 -23.38 13.71
N SER A 100 -10.86 -22.41 14.14
CA SER A 100 -10.01 -22.56 15.32
C SER A 100 -10.79 -22.60 16.64
N GLY A 101 -12.01 -22.05 16.67
CA GLY A 101 -12.79 -21.91 17.89
C GLY A 101 -12.25 -20.84 18.85
N TYR A 102 -11.35 -19.99 18.42
CA TYR A 102 -10.73 -18.93 19.23
C TYR A 102 -11.76 -18.00 19.90
N LYS A 103 -11.59 -17.76 21.20
CA LYS A 103 -12.50 -16.94 22.02
C LYS A 103 -11.91 -15.61 22.50
N GLY A 104 -10.60 -15.40 22.31
CA GLY A 104 -9.93 -14.14 22.64
C GLY A 104 -10.33 -12.97 21.75
N LYS A 105 -9.61 -11.88 21.82
CA LYS A 105 -9.90 -10.64 21.11
C LYS A 105 -9.51 -10.71 19.64
N VAL A 106 -10.31 -10.10 18.78
CA VAL A 106 -10.07 -10.06 17.32
C VAL A 106 -10.04 -8.64 16.82
N VAL A 107 -8.92 -8.26 16.23
CA VAL A 107 -8.77 -7.01 15.46
C VAL A 107 -8.84 -7.36 13.98
N LEU A 108 -9.67 -6.65 13.24
CA LEU A 108 -9.81 -6.80 11.78
C LEU A 108 -9.27 -5.58 11.08
N HIS A 109 -8.12 -5.70 10.41
CA HIS A 109 -7.55 -4.62 9.61
C HIS A 109 -8.12 -4.66 8.20
N TRP A 110 -8.91 -3.66 7.86
CA TRP A 110 -9.63 -3.56 6.60
C TRP A 110 -8.84 -2.69 5.61
N HIS A 111 -8.03 -3.32 4.75
CA HIS A 111 -7.20 -2.60 3.79
C HIS A 111 -7.97 -2.14 2.56
N SER A 112 -8.90 -2.95 2.07
CA SER A 112 -9.71 -2.62 0.90
C SER A 112 -10.98 -3.46 0.82
N ASP A 113 -12.00 -2.94 0.13
CA ASP A 113 -13.15 -3.72 -0.29
C ASP A 113 -12.76 -4.68 -1.42
N ILE A 114 -13.42 -5.83 -1.51
CA ILE A 114 -13.30 -6.72 -2.66
C ILE A 114 -14.23 -6.19 -3.76
N LEU A 115 -13.64 -5.54 -4.77
CA LEU A 115 -14.38 -4.88 -5.86
C LEU A 115 -14.50 -5.74 -7.11
N SER A 116 -13.60 -6.71 -7.28
CA SER A 116 -13.56 -7.66 -8.39
C SER A 116 -14.07 -9.04 -7.96
N GLN A 117 -14.23 -9.98 -8.91
CA GLN A 117 -14.57 -11.38 -8.62
C GLN A 117 -15.93 -11.58 -7.93
N LYS A 118 -16.97 -10.95 -8.46
CA LYS A 118 -18.35 -10.92 -7.87
C LYS A 118 -18.87 -12.29 -7.44
N LEU A 119 -18.60 -13.35 -8.21
CA LEU A 119 -19.07 -14.72 -7.89
C LEU A 119 -18.34 -15.27 -6.64
N LEU A 120 -17.01 -15.11 -6.57
CA LEU A 120 -16.24 -15.53 -5.40
C LEU A 120 -16.58 -14.72 -4.16
N LEU A 121 -16.86 -13.43 -4.34
CA LEU A 121 -17.34 -12.57 -3.26
C LEU A 121 -18.69 -13.04 -2.73
N ALA A 122 -19.62 -13.46 -3.59
CA ALA A 122 -20.91 -14.00 -3.16
C ALA A 122 -20.73 -15.24 -2.26
N LEU A 123 -19.79 -16.13 -2.59
CA LEU A 123 -19.45 -17.28 -1.75
C LEU A 123 -18.74 -16.89 -0.44
N TYR A 124 -17.91 -15.88 -0.48
CA TYR A 124 -17.17 -15.40 0.70
C TYR A 124 -18.02 -14.54 1.64
N ARG A 125 -19.05 -13.88 1.13
CA ARG A 125 -19.90 -12.93 1.86
C ARG A 125 -20.39 -13.42 3.23
N PRO A 126 -20.90 -14.66 3.40
CA PRO A 126 -21.33 -15.14 4.73
C PRO A 126 -20.18 -15.19 5.75
N LEU A 127 -18.98 -15.60 5.30
CA LEU A 127 -17.78 -15.65 6.15
C LEU A 127 -17.27 -14.25 6.47
N GLN A 128 -17.28 -13.33 5.50
CA GLN A 128 -16.93 -11.93 5.69
C GLN A 128 -17.88 -11.25 6.69
N SER A 129 -19.19 -11.45 6.56
CA SER A 129 -20.18 -10.89 7.50
C SER A 129 -20.00 -11.45 8.92
N TRP A 130 -19.71 -12.75 9.02
CA TRP A 130 -19.37 -13.37 10.30
C TRP A 130 -18.11 -12.73 10.90
N LEU A 131 -17.04 -12.52 10.11
CA LEU A 131 -15.79 -11.92 10.57
C LEU A 131 -15.99 -10.49 11.05
N LEU A 132 -16.75 -9.67 10.32
CA LEU A 132 -17.13 -8.31 10.72
C LEU A 132 -17.90 -8.31 12.06
N GLY A 133 -18.86 -9.24 12.23
CA GLY A 133 -19.58 -9.41 13.48
C GLY A 133 -18.68 -9.85 14.65
N ARG A 134 -17.72 -10.77 14.38
CA ARG A 134 -16.81 -11.37 15.36
C ARG A 134 -15.73 -10.39 15.86
N ALA A 135 -15.29 -9.48 15.00
CA ALA A 135 -14.23 -8.52 15.36
C ALA A 135 -14.63 -7.65 16.54
N ASP A 136 -13.74 -7.47 17.51
CA ASP A 136 -13.86 -6.54 18.63
C ASP A 136 -13.54 -5.10 18.19
N ARG A 137 -12.55 -4.93 17.29
CA ARG A 137 -12.20 -3.67 16.62
C ARG A 137 -12.00 -3.90 15.12
N ILE A 138 -12.38 -2.92 14.34
CA ILE A 138 -12.15 -2.87 12.88
C ILE A 138 -11.28 -1.65 12.59
N VAL A 139 -10.14 -1.85 11.96
CA VAL A 139 -9.14 -0.82 11.69
C VAL A 139 -9.06 -0.59 10.19
N GLY A 140 -9.47 0.56 9.70
CA GLY A 140 -9.23 0.94 8.31
C GLY A 140 -7.95 1.74 8.15
N THR A 141 -7.54 1.99 6.91
CA THR A 141 -6.30 2.73 6.62
C THR A 141 -6.48 4.25 6.59
N THR A 142 -7.72 4.72 6.38
CA THR A 142 -8.07 6.14 6.39
C THR A 142 -9.49 6.35 6.93
N PRO A 143 -9.80 7.53 7.49
CA PRO A 143 -11.15 7.82 7.98
C PRO A 143 -12.19 7.88 6.85
N VAL A 144 -11.79 8.32 5.66
CA VAL A 144 -12.66 8.35 4.47
C VAL A 144 -13.06 6.93 4.09
N TYR A 145 -12.08 6.03 4.00
CA TYR A 145 -12.32 4.65 3.62
C TYR A 145 -13.24 3.92 4.60
N VAL A 146 -13.01 4.12 5.92
CA VAL A 146 -13.84 3.55 6.99
C VAL A 146 -15.29 4.04 6.87
N ARG A 147 -15.47 5.36 6.70
CA ARG A 147 -16.79 5.98 6.62
C ARG A 147 -17.56 5.55 5.37
N GLU A 148 -16.88 5.38 4.23
CA GLU A 148 -17.53 5.21 2.91
C GLU A 148 -17.52 3.77 2.40
N SER A 149 -16.91 2.81 3.12
CA SER A 149 -17.04 1.40 2.79
C SER A 149 -18.47 0.90 3.06
N PRO A 150 -19.18 0.35 2.07
CA PRO A 150 -20.53 -0.16 2.26
C PRO A 150 -20.59 -1.36 3.21
N TRP A 151 -19.46 -2.05 3.42
CA TRP A 151 -19.37 -3.20 4.31
C TRP A 151 -19.24 -2.82 5.77
N LEU A 152 -18.79 -1.59 6.06
CA LEU A 152 -18.52 -1.13 7.42
C LEU A 152 -19.65 -0.28 8.00
N GLN A 153 -20.72 0.01 7.25
CA GLN A 153 -21.80 0.90 7.69
C GLN A 153 -22.46 0.46 9.00
N ASP A 154 -22.76 -0.84 9.13
CA ASP A 154 -23.40 -1.40 10.33
C ASP A 154 -22.43 -1.57 11.50
N TYR A 155 -21.12 -1.35 11.29
CA TYR A 155 -20.07 -1.62 12.26
C TYR A 155 -19.31 -0.37 12.72
N GLN A 156 -19.75 0.83 12.35
CA GLN A 156 -19.05 2.10 12.63
C GLN A 156 -18.63 2.26 14.10
N LYS A 157 -19.41 1.75 15.06
CA LYS A 157 -19.09 1.82 16.50
C LYS A 157 -17.83 1.06 16.91
N LYS A 158 -17.42 0.06 16.13
CA LYS A 158 -16.16 -0.70 16.37
C LYS A 158 -15.05 -0.25 15.42
N CYS A 159 -15.34 0.67 14.50
CA CYS A 159 -14.37 1.12 13.52
C CYS A 159 -13.47 2.22 14.06
N THR A 160 -12.22 2.13 13.74
CA THR A 160 -11.22 3.18 13.88
C THR A 160 -10.32 3.18 12.65
N PHE A 161 -9.31 4.04 12.60
CA PHE A 161 -8.35 4.01 11.51
C PHE A 161 -6.91 4.16 12.02
N VAL A 162 -6.02 3.45 11.35
CA VAL A 162 -4.58 3.57 11.51
C VAL A 162 -3.97 3.73 10.12
N PRO A 163 -3.39 4.89 9.79
CA PRO A 163 -2.71 5.06 8.51
C PRO A 163 -1.57 4.06 8.35
N ILE A 164 -1.33 3.65 7.12
CA ILE A 164 -0.14 2.85 6.80
C ILE A 164 1.09 3.71 7.08
N GLY A 165 2.04 3.16 7.83
CA GLY A 165 3.32 3.76 8.14
C GLY A 165 4.46 3.05 7.42
N ILE A 166 5.48 3.82 7.03
CA ILE A 166 6.74 3.31 6.45
C ILE A 166 7.93 3.95 7.15
N THR A 167 9.09 3.32 7.09
CA THR A 167 10.34 3.87 7.62
C THR A 167 10.80 5.14 6.88
N GLY A 168 10.21 5.40 5.71
CA GLY A 168 10.62 6.47 4.81
C GLY A 168 11.72 6.03 3.86
N MET A 169 11.87 6.79 2.78
CA MET A 169 12.87 6.48 1.76
C MET A 169 14.28 6.89 2.25
N PRO A 170 15.31 6.08 2.01
CA PRO A 170 16.67 6.46 2.32
C PRO A 170 17.09 7.67 1.48
N LYS A 171 17.99 8.49 2.05
CA LYS A 171 18.60 9.61 1.30
C LYS A 171 19.39 9.07 0.10
N ALA A 172 19.20 9.68 -1.05
CA ALA A 172 19.90 9.33 -2.28
C ALA A 172 20.22 10.56 -3.11
N ASP A 173 21.14 10.41 -4.06
CA ASP A 173 21.51 11.44 -5.03
C ASP A 173 20.80 11.20 -6.36
N GLY A 174 20.02 12.18 -6.82
CA GLY A 174 19.34 12.20 -8.11
C GLY A 174 20.12 12.82 -9.26
N THR A 175 21.34 13.31 -9.01
CA THR A 175 22.14 14.09 -9.98
C THR A 175 22.41 13.33 -11.28
N ALA A 176 22.71 12.03 -11.19
CA ALA A 176 22.94 11.22 -12.39
C ALA A 176 21.70 11.11 -13.28
N LEU A 177 20.49 11.01 -12.68
CA LEU A 177 19.23 10.98 -13.40
C LEU A 177 18.91 12.35 -14.04
N ARG A 178 19.18 13.44 -13.32
CA ARG A 178 19.03 14.80 -13.87
C ARG A 178 19.98 15.07 -15.04
N LYS A 179 21.21 14.57 -14.99
CA LYS A 179 22.15 14.64 -16.12
C LYS A 179 21.70 13.80 -17.32
N ARG A 180 21.15 12.61 -17.04
CA ARG A 180 20.64 11.71 -18.11
C ARG A 180 19.36 12.26 -18.78
N TYR A 181 18.52 12.92 -18.00
CA TYR A 181 17.25 13.48 -18.45
C TYR A 181 17.16 14.97 -18.09
N PRO A 182 17.88 15.83 -18.84
CA PRO A 182 17.90 17.26 -18.54
C PRO A 182 16.50 17.85 -18.73
N CYS A 183 16.05 18.60 -17.72
CA CYS A 183 14.73 19.23 -17.69
C CYS A 183 14.69 20.31 -16.62
N GLU A 184 13.77 21.27 -16.75
CA GLU A 184 13.48 22.22 -15.67
C GLU A 184 12.74 21.51 -14.53
N VAL A 185 11.67 20.79 -14.86
CA VAL A 185 10.86 20.05 -13.90
C VAL A 185 10.76 18.57 -14.28
N MET A 186 10.96 17.69 -13.31
CA MET A 186 10.76 16.26 -13.44
C MET A 186 9.55 15.82 -12.62
N VAL A 187 8.51 15.33 -13.30
CA VAL A 187 7.35 14.69 -12.70
C VAL A 187 7.60 13.19 -12.63
N LEU A 188 7.34 12.57 -11.48
CA LEU A 188 7.50 11.12 -11.29
C LEU A 188 6.17 10.47 -10.95
N SER A 189 5.88 9.36 -11.58
CA SER A 189 4.83 8.41 -11.19
C SER A 189 5.39 7.00 -11.16
N VAL A 190 5.06 6.21 -10.13
CA VAL A 190 5.57 4.85 -9.96
C VAL A 190 4.44 3.90 -9.62
N GLY A 191 4.41 2.75 -10.31
CA GLY A 191 3.47 1.69 -10.00
C GLY A 191 3.25 0.70 -11.15
N ARG A 192 2.40 -0.30 -10.94
CA ARG A 192 2.06 -1.27 -11.98
C ARG A 192 1.32 -0.58 -13.13
N LEU A 193 1.66 -0.90 -14.38
CA LEU A 193 1.00 -0.35 -15.56
C LEU A 193 -0.32 -1.09 -15.83
N VAL A 194 -1.36 -0.73 -15.05
CA VAL A 194 -2.71 -1.32 -15.09
C VAL A 194 -3.78 -0.23 -15.22
N PRO A 195 -4.99 -0.53 -15.75
CA PRO A 195 -5.98 0.48 -16.11
C PRO A 195 -6.34 1.45 -14.98
N TYR A 196 -6.54 0.95 -13.76
CA TYR A 196 -7.00 1.79 -12.65
C TYR A 196 -5.97 2.83 -12.18
N LYS A 197 -4.69 2.72 -12.59
CA LYS A 197 -3.62 3.69 -12.28
C LYS A 197 -3.71 4.97 -13.12
N GLY A 198 -4.50 4.99 -14.21
CA GLY A 198 -4.80 6.19 -14.96
C GLY A 198 -3.64 6.81 -15.74
N TYR A 199 -2.57 6.05 -16.04
CA TYR A 199 -1.39 6.55 -16.73
C TYR A 199 -1.69 7.19 -18.11
N ARG A 200 -2.74 6.75 -18.79
CA ARG A 200 -3.15 7.37 -20.05
C ARG A 200 -3.44 8.86 -19.90
N TYR A 201 -4.08 9.26 -18.82
CA TYR A 201 -4.40 10.67 -18.53
C TYR A 201 -3.15 11.46 -18.13
N LEU A 202 -2.15 10.81 -17.53
CA LEU A 202 -0.86 11.44 -17.28
C LEU A 202 -0.08 11.67 -18.57
N VAL A 203 -0.14 10.74 -19.54
CA VAL A 203 0.45 10.93 -20.88
C VAL A 203 -0.28 12.06 -21.62
N GLU A 204 -1.60 12.13 -21.58
CA GLU A 204 -2.38 13.24 -22.15
C GLU A 204 -2.03 14.58 -21.48
N ALA A 205 -1.91 14.61 -20.15
CA ALA A 205 -1.50 15.80 -19.41
C ALA A 205 -0.08 16.26 -19.80
N ALA A 206 0.85 15.33 -20.07
CA ALA A 206 2.21 15.64 -20.49
C ALA A 206 2.25 16.47 -21.80
N ALA A 207 1.29 16.27 -22.70
CA ALA A 207 1.17 17.09 -23.92
C ALA A 207 0.87 18.58 -23.64
N LEU A 208 0.28 18.88 -22.47
CA LEU A 208 -0.10 20.23 -22.04
C LEU A 208 0.93 20.90 -21.12
N LEU A 209 1.97 20.18 -20.72
CA LEU A 209 3.07 20.71 -19.91
C LEU A 209 4.10 21.45 -20.78
N PRO A 210 4.95 22.34 -20.22
CA PRO A 210 6.06 22.98 -20.93
C PRO A 210 7.02 21.96 -21.58
N ASP A 211 7.69 22.33 -22.67
CA ASP A 211 8.53 21.41 -23.45
C ASP A 211 9.81 20.96 -22.71
N ASP A 212 10.29 21.78 -21.81
CA ASP A 212 11.45 21.50 -20.97
C ASP A 212 11.14 20.66 -19.72
N TRP A 213 9.90 20.18 -19.58
CA TRP A 213 9.51 19.21 -18.54
C TRP A 213 9.71 17.77 -18.99
N LYS A 214 9.94 16.88 -18.01
CA LYS A 214 9.94 15.43 -18.22
C LYS A 214 8.93 14.77 -17.29
N VAL A 215 8.19 13.81 -17.84
CA VAL A 215 7.27 12.95 -17.09
C VAL A 215 7.83 11.55 -17.10
N VAL A 216 8.17 11.01 -15.92
CA VAL A 216 8.70 9.67 -15.76
C VAL A 216 7.60 8.75 -15.22
N ILE A 217 7.33 7.67 -15.95
CA ILE A 217 6.38 6.62 -15.56
C ILE A 217 7.17 5.35 -15.30
N GLY A 218 7.54 5.12 -14.03
CA GLY A 218 8.28 3.94 -13.61
C GLY A 218 7.36 2.77 -13.28
N GLY A 219 7.66 1.60 -13.84
CA GLY A 219 6.90 0.39 -13.58
C GLY A 219 6.81 -0.55 -14.75
N SER A 220 6.11 -1.66 -14.55
CA SER A 220 5.81 -2.65 -15.59
C SER A 220 4.35 -3.11 -15.49
N GLY A 221 3.81 -3.65 -16.57
CA GLY A 221 2.45 -4.17 -16.58
C GLY A 221 1.84 -4.30 -17.97
N PRO A 222 0.61 -4.80 -18.06
CA PRO A 222 -0.03 -5.10 -19.35
C PRO A 222 -0.27 -3.88 -20.24
N LEU A 223 -0.27 -2.65 -19.70
CA LEU A 223 -0.49 -1.44 -20.50
C LEU A 223 0.79 -0.84 -21.09
N GLN A 224 1.95 -1.49 -20.96
CA GLN A 224 3.23 -0.93 -21.40
C GLN A 224 3.24 -0.58 -22.90
N GLU A 225 2.80 -1.49 -23.76
CA GLU A 225 2.75 -1.25 -25.21
C GLU A 225 1.71 -0.20 -25.60
N GLU A 226 0.53 -0.21 -24.96
CA GLU A 226 -0.53 0.78 -25.19
C GLU A 226 -0.06 2.19 -24.86
N LEU A 227 0.58 2.36 -23.69
CA LEU A 227 1.12 3.66 -23.26
C LEU A 227 2.25 4.13 -24.17
N GLN A 228 3.14 3.23 -24.60
CA GLN A 228 4.19 3.58 -25.56
C GLN A 228 3.60 4.02 -26.91
N GLY A 229 2.57 3.35 -27.41
CA GLY A 229 1.85 3.75 -28.60
C GLY A 229 1.17 5.12 -28.46
N GLN A 230 0.59 5.42 -27.29
CA GLN A 230 0.00 6.73 -27.00
C GLN A 230 1.08 7.84 -26.98
N ILE A 231 2.23 7.58 -26.35
CA ILE A 231 3.38 8.52 -26.32
C ILE A 231 3.80 8.86 -27.74
N THR A 232 4.00 7.85 -28.60
CA THR A 232 4.40 8.04 -30.01
C THR A 232 3.34 8.77 -30.82
N SER A 233 2.07 8.42 -30.66
CA SER A 233 0.96 9.10 -31.39
C SER A 233 0.81 10.58 -31.06
N LEU A 234 1.25 10.97 -29.86
CA LEU A 234 1.24 12.37 -29.40
C LEU A 234 2.58 13.10 -29.60
N GLY A 235 3.62 12.42 -30.14
CA GLY A 235 4.94 13.01 -30.36
C GLY A 235 5.69 13.32 -29.05
N LEU A 236 5.50 12.51 -28.00
CA LEU A 236 6.00 12.78 -26.65
C LEU A 236 7.23 11.95 -26.26
N GLU A 237 7.89 11.24 -27.19
CA GLU A 237 9.00 10.30 -26.90
C GLU A 237 10.20 10.96 -26.20
N GLY A 238 10.40 12.26 -26.42
CA GLY A 238 11.44 13.04 -25.74
C GLY A 238 11.00 13.61 -24.38
N LYS A 239 9.70 13.57 -24.05
CA LYS A 239 9.08 14.22 -22.89
C LYS A 239 8.59 13.22 -21.86
N VAL A 240 7.93 12.15 -22.29
CA VAL A 240 7.48 11.05 -21.43
C VAL A 240 8.48 9.89 -21.49
N ILE A 241 8.99 9.51 -20.33
CA ILE A 241 10.04 8.50 -20.19
C ILE A 241 9.47 7.32 -19.43
N MET A 242 9.55 6.13 -20.03
CA MET A 242 9.17 4.87 -19.42
C MET A 242 10.43 4.00 -19.20
N PRO A 243 11.12 4.11 -18.03
CA PRO A 243 12.34 3.37 -17.77
C PRO A 243 12.12 1.87 -17.50
N GLY A 244 10.87 1.41 -17.45
CA GLY A 244 10.51 0.06 -17.05
C GLY A 244 10.38 -0.08 -15.53
N TYR A 245 10.51 -1.30 -15.04
CA TYR A 245 10.46 -1.60 -13.60
C TYR A 245 11.61 -0.92 -12.86
N LEU A 246 11.29 -0.22 -11.79
CA LEU A 246 12.26 0.40 -10.90
C LEU A 246 12.40 -0.48 -9.65
N ALA A 247 13.58 -1.04 -9.46
CA ALA A 247 13.88 -1.83 -8.27
C ALA A 247 13.92 -0.93 -7.00
N ASP A 248 13.64 -1.52 -5.84
CA ASP A 248 13.54 -0.78 -4.57
C ASP A 248 14.80 0.04 -4.24
N ASN A 249 15.98 -0.46 -4.61
CA ASN A 249 17.25 0.25 -4.42
C ASN A 249 17.46 1.42 -5.41
N GLN A 250 16.67 1.52 -6.47
CA GLN A 250 16.71 2.62 -7.45
C GLN A 250 15.69 3.73 -7.11
N LEU A 251 14.58 3.39 -6.47
CA LEU A 251 13.49 4.32 -6.16
C LEU A 251 13.97 5.57 -5.41
N PRO A 252 14.87 5.49 -4.39
CA PRO A 252 15.34 6.68 -3.68
C PRO A 252 15.99 7.72 -4.59
N ALA A 253 16.76 7.30 -5.59
CA ALA A 253 17.39 8.22 -6.54
C ALA A 253 16.37 8.91 -7.45
N TRP A 254 15.31 8.19 -7.86
CA TRP A 254 14.23 8.78 -8.65
C TRP A 254 13.40 9.78 -7.83
N PHE A 255 13.08 9.46 -6.57
CA PHE A 255 12.46 10.44 -5.67
C PHE A 255 13.36 11.65 -5.41
N ALA A 256 14.68 11.45 -5.28
CA ALA A 256 15.61 12.57 -5.14
C ALA A 256 15.63 13.46 -6.39
N ALA A 257 15.57 12.86 -7.58
CA ALA A 257 15.61 13.57 -8.85
C ALA A 257 14.30 14.30 -9.18
N CYS A 258 13.13 13.83 -8.77
CA CYS A 258 11.85 14.45 -9.14
C CYS A 258 11.58 15.75 -8.37
N ASP A 259 10.76 16.63 -8.96
CA ASP A 259 10.25 17.86 -8.35
C ASP A 259 8.84 17.67 -7.81
N VAL A 260 8.01 16.89 -8.53
CA VAL A 260 6.61 16.62 -8.19
C VAL A 260 6.35 15.13 -8.38
N PHE A 261 5.66 14.52 -7.43
CA PHE A 261 5.14 13.16 -7.57
C PHE A 261 3.67 13.18 -7.97
N VAL A 262 3.24 12.25 -8.82
CA VAL A 262 1.84 12.15 -9.24
C VAL A 262 1.28 10.73 -9.07
N LEU A 263 0.08 10.62 -8.47
CA LEU A 263 -0.72 9.41 -8.41
C LEU A 263 -2.06 9.66 -9.12
N GLY A 264 -2.12 9.39 -10.42
CA GLY A 264 -3.27 9.63 -11.29
C GLY A 264 -4.33 8.52 -11.28
N SER A 265 -4.40 7.70 -10.23
CA SER A 265 -5.34 6.56 -10.15
C SER A 265 -6.80 7.01 -10.27
N ILE A 266 -7.63 6.19 -10.94
CA ILE A 266 -9.01 6.57 -11.31
C ILE A 266 -10.10 5.72 -10.64
N MET A 267 -9.72 4.69 -9.88
CA MET A 267 -10.70 3.75 -9.28
C MET A 267 -10.41 3.52 -7.80
N LYS A 268 -11.46 3.28 -7.01
CA LYS A 268 -11.42 2.99 -5.56
C LYS A 268 -10.53 1.77 -5.19
N THR A 269 -10.12 0.97 -6.16
CA THR A 269 -9.10 -0.07 -5.99
C THR A 269 -7.79 0.50 -5.44
N GLU A 270 -7.48 1.77 -5.74
CA GLU A 270 -6.44 2.53 -5.06
C GLU A 270 -7.00 3.05 -3.74
N ALA A 271 -6.84 2.28 -2.68
CA ALA A 271 -7.45 2.61 -1.39
C ALA A 271 -6.64 3.64 -0.57
N PHE A 272 -5.31 3.65 -0.71
CA PHE A 272 -4.40 4.47 0.08
C PHE A 272 -3.30 5.14 -0.76
N GLY A 273 -2.61 4.36 -1.61
CA GLY A 273 -1.50 4.84 -2.42
C GLY A 273 -0.20 5.02 -1.62
N ILE A 274 0.41 3.92 -1.16
CA ILE A 274 1.64 3.93 -0.34
C ILE A 274 2.74 4.78 -0.98
N VAL A 275 2.87 4.75 -2.30
CA VAL A 275 3.86 5.51 -3.05
C VAL A 275 3.75 7.04 -2.85
N GLN A 276 2.59 7.57 -2.43
CA GLN A 276 2.44 8.97 -2.04
C GLN A 276 3.24 9.28 -0.78
N ILE A 277 3.15 8.41 0.24
CA ILE A 277 3.89 8.63 1.49
C ILE A 277 5.38 8.38 1.31
N GLU A 278 5.80 7.55 0.35
CA GLU A 278 7.20 7.44 -0.07
C GLU A 278 7.70 8.78 -0.64
N ALA A 279 6.96 9.40 -1.56
CA ALA A 279 7.27 10.73 -2.09
C ALA A 279 7.28 11.81 -0.99
N MET A 280 6.27 11.81 -0.10
CA MET A 280 6.20 12.74 1.04
C MET A 280 7.38 12.56 1.98
N SER A 281 7.86 11.33 2.19
CA SER A 281 9.05 11.06 3.01
C SER A 281 10.32 11.70 2.45
N CYS A 282 10.35 11.95 1.14
CA CYS A 282 11.41 12.67 0.43
C CYS A 282 11.14 14.19 0.31
N GLY A 283 10.07 14.71 0.93
CA GLY A 283 9.68 16.11 0.84
C GLY A 283 9.21 16.51 -0.57
N LYS A 284 8.59 15.58 -1.31
CA LYS A 284 8.05 15.89 -2.65
C LYS A 284 6.57 16.20 -2.58
N PRO A 285 6.12 17.31 -3.18
CA PRO A 285 4.69 17.59 -3.31
C PRO A 285 4.02 16.51 -4.14
N VAL A 286 2.78 16.18 -3.79
CA VAL A 286 2.01 15.12 -4.44
C VAL A 286 0.82 15.72 -5.19
N VAL A 287 0.65 15.34 -6.45
CA VAL A 287 -0.61 15.56 -7.16
C VAL A 287 -1.36 14.24 -7.24
N THR A 288 -2.60 14.20 -6.76
CA THR A 288 -3.42 12.99 -6.78
C THR A 288 -4.83 13.25 -7.25
N THR A 289 -5.54 12.19 -7.61
CA THR A 289 -6.94 12.27 -8.00
C THR A 289 -7.87 12.07 -6.80
N ARG A 290 -8.99 12.79 -6.79
CA ARG A 290 -10.05 12.68 -5.78
C ARG A 290 -11.04 11.59 -6.16
N ILE A 291 -10.70 10.35 -5.87
CA ILE A 291 -11.55 9.19 -6.17
C ILE A 291 -12.60 9.04 -5.07
N PRO A 292 -13.92 9.02 -5.39
CA PRO A 292 -14.96 8.80 -4.40
C PRO A 292 -14.76 7.52 -3.59
N GLY A 293 -14.82 7.62 -2.28
CA GLY A 293 -14.64 6.50 -1.34
C GLY A 293 -13.22 5.93 -1.24
N SER A 294 -12.23 6.57 -1.87
CA SER A 294 -10.82 6.24 -1.70
C SER A 294 -10.17 7.13 -0.64
N GLY A 295 -9.16 6.59 0.04
CA GLY A 295 -8.34 7.35 0.98
C GLY A 295 -7.25 8.21 0.35
N THR A 296 -7.00 8.11 -0.96
CA THR A 296 -5.86 8.77 -1.64
C THR A 296 -5.82 10.28 -1.41
N SER A 297 -6.96 10.96 -1.54
CA SER A 297 -7.08 12.42 -1.32
C SER A 297 -7.09 12.83 0.16
N TRP A 298 -7.22 11.88 1.09
CA TRP A 298 -6.97 12.14 2.50
C TRP A 298 -5.48 11.99 2.83
N VAL A 299 -4.80 11.03 2.22
CA VAL A 299 -3.34 10.86 2.35
C VAL A 299 -2.65 12.12 1.85
N ASN A 300 -3.01 12.62 0.68
CA ASN A 300 -2.54 13.89 0.13
C ASN A 300 -3.50 15.02 0.53
N ALA A 301 -3.13 15.81 1.53
CA ALA A 301 -3.94 16.93 1.97
C ALA A 301 -3.81 18.12 1.02
N GLU A 302 -4.95 18.55 0.47
CA GLU A 302 -5.07 19.70 -0.45
C GLU A 302 -4.44 20.95 0.14
N GLY A 303 -3.51 21.59 -0.61
CA GLY A 303 -2.83 22.82 -0.22
C GLY A 303 -1.78 22.68 0.90
N GLU A 304 -1.73 21.55 1.61
CA GLU A 304 -0.71 21.24 2.63
C GLU A 304 0.44 20.41 2.04
N SER A 305 0.16 19.22 1.50
CA SER A 305 1.15 18.29 0.99
C SER A 305 1.14 18.15 -0.53
N GLY A 306 0.21 18.80 -1.19
CA GLY A 306 0.04 18.76 -2.63
C GLY A 306 -1.33 19.23 -3.08
N LEU A 307 -1.75 18.78 -4.24
CA LEU A 307 -3.01 19.19 -4.88
C LEU A 307 -3.83 17.96 -5.30
N THR A 308 -5.15 18.13 -5.40
CA THR A 308 -6.06 17.06 -5.83
C THR A 308 -6.92 17.50 -7.01
N VAL A 309 -7.09 16.62 -7.99
CA VAL A 309 -7.90 16.87 -9.19
C VAL A 309 -8.99 15.81 -9.36
N ALA A 310 -9.95 16.05 -10.23
CA ALA A 310 -10.88 15.01 -10.66
C ALA A 310 -10.13 13.86 -11.36
N PRO A 311 -10.53 12.59 -11.20
CA PRO A 311 -9.99 11.51 -12.01
C PRO A 311 -10.38 11.70 -13.48
N GLU A 312 -9.55 11.18 -14.40
CA GLU A 312 -9.78 11.21 -15.85
C GLU A 312 -9.79 12.63 -16.48
N ASP A 313 -9.24 13.63 -15.80
CA ASP A 313 -9.16 15.02 -16.25
C ASP A 313 -7.68 15.41 -16.50
N ALA A 314 -7.21 15.17 -17.71
CA ALA A 314 -5.83 15.48 -18.11
C ALA A 314 -5.51 17.00 -18.08
N PRO A 315 -6.38 17.90 -18.53
CA PRO A 315 -6.16 19.34 -18.37
C PRO A 315 -6.03 19.79 -16.90
N ALA A 316 -6.91 19.34 -16.02
CA ALA A 316 -6.82 19.67 -14.60
C ALA A 316 -5.54 19.06 -13.98
N LEU A 317 -5.14 17.85 -14.39
CA LEU A 317 -3.92 17.24 -13.95
C LEU A 317 -2.68 18.04 -14.36
N ALA A 318 -2.63 18.51 -15.62
CA ALA A 318 -1.54 19.36 -16.11
C ALA A 318 -1.45 20.69 -15.34
N ALA A 319 -2.58 21.36 -15.12
CA ALA A 319 -2.62 22.60 -14.34
C ALA A 319 -2.15 22.40 -12.90
N ALA A 320 -2.60 21.32 -12.23
CA ALA A 320 -2.17 21.00 -10.87
C ALA A 320 -0.68 20.64 -10.79
N LEU A 321 -0.12 19.96 -11.79
CA LEU A 321 1.32 19.68 -11.85
C LEU A 321 2.13 20.98 -11.97
N GLN A 322 1.69 21.93 -12.80
CA GLN A 322 2.35 23.24 -12.95
C GLN A 322 2.27 24.05 -11.64
N GLU A 323 1.11 24.11 -11.00
CA GLU A 323 0.95 24.77 -9.70
C GLU A 323 1.80 24.10 -8.62
N ALA A 324 1.79 22.77 -8.53
CA ALA A 324 2.59 22.03 -7.55
C ALA A 324 4.10 22.27 -7.75
N ALA A 325 4.57 22.35 -8.99
CA ALA A 325 5.96 22.66 -9.31
C ALA A 325 6.34 24.10 -8.92
N ALA A 326 5.45 25.07 -9.18
CA ALA A 326 5.66 26.46 -8.78
C ALA A 326 5.72 26.64 -7.25
N ARG A 327 5.00 25.80 -6.50
CA ARG A 327 4.93 25.82 -5.04
C ARG A 327 5.71 24.66 -4.40
N ARG A 328 6.68 24.06 -5.10
CA ARG A 328 7.31 22.80 -4.70
C ARG A 328 8.00 22.86 -3.34
N GLU A 329 8.58 23.98 -2.96
CA GLU A 329 9.22 24.14 -1.65
C GLU A 329 8.17 24.13 -0.53
N GLN A 330 7.13 24.95 -0.65
CA GLN A 330 6.05 25.03 0.34
C GLN A 330 5.31 23.70 0.49
N LEU A 331 4.86 23.11 -0.60
CA LEU A 331 4.11 21.87 -0.59
C LEU A 331 4.97 20.67 -0.22
N GLY A 332 6.25 20.68 -0.60
CA GLY A 332 7.22 19.65 -0.23
C GLY A 332 7.54 19.64 1.27
N GLU A 333 7.68 20.82 1.88
CA GLU A 333 7.81 20.93 3.34
C GLU A 333 6.54 20.42 4.05
N GLY A 334 5.37 20.83 3.59
CA GLY A 334 4.09 20.35 4.09
C GLY A 334 3.94 18.83 3.95
N ALA A 335 4.35 18.26 2.81
CA ALA A 335 4.36 16.83 2.56
C ALA A 335 5.28 16.10 3.57
N ARG A 336 6.50 16.60 3.78
CA ARG A 336 7.42 16.02 4.76
C ARG A 336 6.88 16.08 6.17
N ASN A 337 6.32 17.21 6.58
CA ASN A 337 5.74 17.39 7.92
C ASN A 337 4.54 16.48 8.12
N ARG A 338 3.67 16.33 7.11
CA ARG A 338 2.54 15.41 7.16
C ARG A 338 2.98 13.95 7.26
N PHE A 339 4.02 13.55 6.50
CA PHE A 339 4.62 12.22 6.60
C PHE A 339 5.07 11.94 8.04
N LEU A 340 5.87 12.81 8.62
CA LEU A 340 6.42 12.66 9.98
C LEU A 340 5.32 12.60 11.05
N ARG A 341 4.22 13.32 10.85
CA ARG A 341 3.10 13.38 11.79
C ARG A 341 2.22 12.13 11.74
N LEU A 342 2.02 11.51 10.55
CA LEU A 342 0.97 10.52 10.34
C LEU A 342 1.43 9.17 9.76
N PHE A 343 2.52 9.12 9.00
CA PHE A 343 2.81 8.00 8.11
C PHE A 343 4.15 7.31 8.39
N THR A 344 4.78 7.57 9.55
CA THR A 344 5.95 6.80 9.93
C THR A 344 5.56 5.47 10.56
N THR A 345 6.47 4.48 10.47
CA THR A 345 6.29 3.17 11.11
C THR A 345 6.00 3.33 12.60
N GLU A 346 6.70 4.23 13.29
CA GLU A 346 6.53 4.48 14.72
C GLU A 346 5.10 4.94 15.04
N LYS A 347 4.54 5.87 14.22
CA LYS A 347 3.17 6.35 14.41
C LYS A 347 2.12 5.27 14.16
N MET A 348 2.35 4.39 13.19
CA MET A 348 1.48 3.24 12.96
C MET A 348 1.54 2.27 14.16
N ILE A 349 2.73 1.95 14.64
CA ILE A 349 2.93 1.02 15.78
C ILE A 349 2.31 1.60 17.07
N GLU A 350 2.53 2.88 17.36
CA GLU A 350 1.94 3.58 18.51
C GLU A 350 0.41 3.41 18.51
N LYS A 351 -0.25 3.71 17.39
CA LYS A 351 -1.71 3.59 17.26
C LYS A 351 -2.23 2.15 17.34
N ILE A 352 -1.51 1.18 16.78
CA ILE A 352 -1.91 -0.23 16.89
C ILE A 352 -1.77 -0.71 18.34
N LYS A 353 -0.71 -0.29 19.05
CA LYS A 353 -0.52 -0.59 20.46
C LYS A 353 -1.66 -0.02 21.31
N GLU A 354 -2.04 1.24 21.12
CA GLU A 354 -3.19 1.86 21.79
C GLU A 354 -4.46 1.02 21.60
N ILE A 355 -4.74 0.56 20.38
CA ILE A 355 -5.90 -0.29 20.09
C ILE A 355 -5.84 -1.62 20.85
N TYR A 356 -4.67 -2.22 21.00
CA TYR A 356 -4.52 -3.47 21.73
C TYR A 356 -4.66 -3.28 23.23
N GLU A 357 -4.21 -2.16 23.78
CA GLU A 357 -4.36 -1.80 25.20
C GLU A 357 -5.81 -1.49 25.60
N GLU A 358 -6.67 -1.07 24.65
CA GLU A 358 -8.09 -0.83 24.85
C GLU A 358 -8.96 -2.12 24.85
N LEU A 359 -8.41 -3.28 24.46
CA LEU A 359 -9.14 -4.53 24.29
C LEU A 359 -9.03 -5.45 25.51
#